data_2ab0c99bb393f5f90eabfe25672e4d93
#
_entry.id   2ab0c99bb393f5f90eabfe25672e4d93
#
_cell.length_a   1.000
_cell.length_b   1.000
_cell.length_c   1.000
_cell.angle_alpha   90.00
_cell.angle_beta   90.00
_cell.angle_gamma   90.00
#
_symmetry.space_group_name_H-M   'P 1'
#
loop_
_entity.id
_entity.type
_entity.pdbx_description
1 polymer ?
#
loop_
_entity_poly.entity_id
_entity_poly.type
_entity_poly.pdbx_seq_one_letter_code
_entity_poly.pdbx_strand_id
1 'polypeptide(L)'
;MDDIAIATRTCDSDHTAAVSDVLQLAADHDLYFKPEKCIFHAPHINYLGVILEKGVTSMDPVKIVAITDWPTPKKVKDVCSFLGFCNFYRTFIRGFASIAKPLNALTRKGVDWSWTSEHQRAFKDLKTRVSREPILAHPKLDQQFELEVDASGFTVGVVLLQKKDDSKRHPVGYYSATLNEAERNYNIYDLELLTIVKALKHWRPLLAGSPHKIKVFSDHMNLKYWRNPQKISCRVAREVLELSEYDIEIHHIKGTSNGRADALSRRPDYDQGENDNRDVVVLLDCLFV
;
A
#
# COMPACT_ATOMS: atom_id res chain seq x y z
N MET A 1 -23.06 -8.50 8.06
CA MET A 1 -22.41 -8.45 6.71
C MET A 1 -23.57 -8.47 5.74
N ASP A 2 -23.80 -7.37 5.04
CA ASP A 2 -25.06 -7.18 4.32
C ASP A 2 -24.86 -7.25 2.79
N ASP A 3 -23.62 -7.16 2.30
CA ASP A 3 -23.30 -7.21 0.89
C ASP A 3 -22.46 -8.45 0.55
N ILE A 4 -22.85 -9.17 -0.51
CA ILE A 4 -22.16 -10.34 -1.04
C ILE A 4 -21.79 -10.05 -2.49
N ALA A 5 -20.52 -10.20 -2.84
CA ALA A 5 -20.04 -10.15 -4.22
C ALA A 5 -19.47 -11.51 -4.62
N ILE A 6 -19.93 -12.03 -5.76
CA ILE A 6 -19.47 -13.30 -6.31
C ILE A 6 -18.72 -13.00 -7.60
N ALA A 7 -17.44 -13.37 -7.65
CA ALA A 7 -16.60 -13.22 -8.83
C ALA A 7 -15.97 -14.57 -9.19
N THR A 8 -16.01 -14.92 -10.47
CA THR A 8 -15.41 -16.14 -11.00
C THR A 8 -14.37 -15.81 -12.06
N ARG A 9 -13.37 -16.69 -12.22
CA ARG A 9 -12.27 -16.49 -13.19
C ARG A 9 -12.57 -17.05 -14.57
N THR A 10 -13.57 -17.88 -14.67
CA THR A 10 -13.86 -18.76 -15.79
C THR A 10 -15.11 -18.32 -16.57
N CYS A 11 -15.74 -19.24 -17.29
CA CYS A 11 -16.89 -18.96 -18.16
C CYS A 11 -18.18 -18.66 -17.37
N ASP A 12 -19.19 -18.20 -18.09
CA ASP A 12 -20.51 -17.86 -17.53
C ASP A 12 -21.20 -19.03 -16.83
N SER A 13 -20.95 -20.29 -17.28
CA SER A 13 -21.49 -21.49 -16.64
C SER A 13 -20.99 -21.67 -15.21
N ASP A 14 -19.68 -21.45 -14.97
CA ASP A 14 -19.08 -21.57 -13.64
C ASP A 14 -19.57 -20.45 -12.73
N HIS A 15 -19.80 -19.27 -13.29
CA HIS A 15 -20.38 -18.16 -12.56
C HIS A 15 -21.80 -18.47 -12.11
N THR A 16 -22.62 -19.00 -13.02
CA THR A 16 -23.99 -19.39 -12.71
C THR A 16 -24.05 -20.48 -11.64
N ALA A 17 -23.16 -21.47 -11.71
CA ALA A 17 -23.06 -22.50 -10.69
C ALA A 17 -22.69 -21.91 -9.32
N ALA A 18 -21.64 -21.07 -9.24
CA ALA A 18 -21.23 -20.43 -8.00
C ALA A 18 -22.33 -19.53 -7.39
N VAL A 19 -23.09 -18.82 -8.21
CA VAL A 19 -24.26 -18.03 -7.76
C VAL A 19 -25.34 -18.95 -7.19
N SER A 20 -25.65 -20.06 -7.90
CA SER A 20 -26.66 -21.03 -7.43
C SER A 20 -26.26 -21.67 -6.11
N ASP A 21 -24.98 -22.03 -5.93
CA ASP A 21 -24.47 -22.60 -4.68
C ASP A 21 -24.61 -21.62 -3.51
N VAL A 22 -24.31 -20.34 -3.74
CA VAL A 22 -24.46 -19.30 -2.68
C VAL A 22 -25.95 -19.09 -2.33
N LEU A 23 -26.83 -19.07 -3.31
CA LEU A 23 -28.28 -18.92 -3.08
C LEU A 23 -28.86 -20.14 -2.35
N GLN A 24 -28.41 -21.36 -2.70
CA GLN A 24 -28.82 -22.58 -2.04
C GLN A 24 -28.34 -22.59 -0.57
N LEU A 25 -27.05 -22.26 -0.33
CA LEU A 25 -26.48 -22.18 1.00
C LEU A 25 -27.25 -21.16 1.87
N ALA A 26 -27.60 -19.99 1.30
CA ALA A 26 -28.40 -19.01 2.01
C ALA A 26 -29.79 -19.54 2.37
N ALA A 27 -30.46 -20.24 1.46
CA ALA A 27 -31.77 -20.84 1.70
C ALA A 27 -31.69 -21.92 2.79
N ASP A 28 -30.63 -22.74 2.79
CA ASP A 28 -30.41 -23.80 3.78
C ASP A 28 -30.21 -23.23 5.23
N HIS A 29 -29.82 -21.95 5.30
CA HIS A 29 -29.63 -21.22 6.57
C HIS A 29 -30.71 -20.16 6.85
N ASP A 30 -31.87 -20.26 6.18
CA ASP A 30 -32.98 -19.30 6.34
C ASP A 30 -32.61 -17.83 6.08
N LEU A 31 -31.64 -17.60 5.18
CA LEU A 31 -31.25 -16.26 4.75
C LEU A 31 -31.89 -15.90 3.42
N TYR A 32 -32.56 -14.75 3.38
CA TYR A 32 -33.32 -14.31 2.20
C TYR A 32 -32.77 -13.00 1.66
N PHE A 33 -32.59 -12.96 0.35
CA PHE A 33 -32.17 -11.77 -0.38
C PHE A 33 -33.40 -10.99 -0.90
N LYS A 34 -33.27 -9.68 -1.00
CA LYS A 34 -34.26 -8.84 -1.70
C LYS A 34 -33.95 -8.86 -3.20
N PRO A 35 -34.83 -9.42 -4.05
CA PRO A 35 -34.58 -9.54 -5.49
C PRO A 35 -34.23 -8.19 -6.16
N GLU A 36 -34.88 -7.10 -5.70
CA GLU A 36 -34.67 -5.74 -6.24
C GLU A 36 -33.26 -5.18 -5.96
N LYS A 37 -32.53 -5.80 -5.04
CA LYS A 37 -31.12 -5.44 -4.70
C LYS A 37 -30.11 -6.42 -5.28
N CYS A 38 -30.57 -7.49 -5.90
CA CYS A 38 -29.68 -8.47 -6.53
C CYS A 38 -29.34 -8.05 -7.94
N ILE A 39 -28.05 -8.00 -8.24
CA ILE A 39 -27.53 -7.70 -9.59
C ILE A 39 -26.77 -8.94 -10.05
N PHE A 40 -27.23 -9.55 -11.12
CA PHE A 40 -26.65 -10.77 -11.69
C PHE A 40 -25.93 -10.45 -13.02
N HIS A 41 -24.83 -11.17 -13.29
CA HIS A 41 -24.06 -11.07 -14.54
C HIS A 41 -23.63 -9.64 -14.93
N ALA A 42 -23.35 -8.80 -13.93
CA ALA A 42 -22.93 -7.43 -14.18
C ALA A 42 -21.46 -7.38 -14.66
N PRO A 43 -21.14 -6.61 -15.71
CA PRO A 43 -19.76 -6.43 -16.18
C PRO A 43 -18.91 -5.63 -15.20
N HIS A 44 -19.56 -4.80 -14.39
CA HIS A 44 -18.96 -4.06 -13.27
C HIS A 44 -19.98 -3.92 -12.15
N ILE A 45 -19.48 -3.88 -10.91
CA ILE A 45 -20.30 -3.70 -9.70
C ILE A 45 -19.70 -2.66 -8.79
N ASN A 46 -20.55 -1.86 -8.14
CA ASN A 46 -20.15 -1.03 -7.02
C ASN A 46 -20.25 -1.88 -5.75
N TYR A 47 -19.10 -2.20 -5.16
CA TYR A 47 -19.01 -3.03 -3.97
C TYR A 47 -18.18 -2.33 -2.91
N LEU A 48 -18.78 -2.08 -1.75
CA LEU A 48 -18.14 -1.42 -0.61
C LEU A 48 -17.43 -0.09 -0.98
N GLY A 49 -17.99 0.70 -1.91
CA GLY A 49 -17.48 2.01 -2.31
C GLY A 49 -16.34 1.99 -3.33
N VAL A 50 -16.06 0.85 -3.94
CA VAL A 50 -15.16 0.70 -5.08
C VAL A 50 -15.89 0.06 -6.24
N ILE A 51 -15.45 0.34 -7.46
CA ILE A 51 -15.95 -0.33 -8.66
C ILE A 51 -15.03 -1.50 -8.96
N LEU A 52 -15.61 -2.69 -8.98
CA LEU A 52 -14.97 -3.91 -9.43
C LEU A 52 -15.36 -4.15 -10.89
N GLU A 53 -14.38 -4.25 -11.75
CA GLU A 53 -14.51 -4.52 -13.18
C GLU A 53 -13.51 -5.60 -13.56
N LYS A 54 -13.66 -6.22 -14.73
CA LYS A 54 -12.82 -7.32 -15.18
C LYS A 54 -11.32 -7.01 -15.04
N GLY A 55 -10.69 -7.59 -14.02
CA GLY A 55 -9.26 -7.53 -13.78
C GLY A 55 -8.75 -6.21 -13.20
N VAL A 56 -9.64 -5.28 -12.80
CA VAL A 56 -9.27 -3.97 -12.23
C VAL A 56 -10.23 -3.53 -11.14
N THR A 57 -9.70 -2.72 -10.23
CA THR A 57 -10.49 -2.03 -9.19
C THR A 57 -10.27 -0.53 -9.32
N SER A 58 -11.32 0.24 -9.29
CA SER A 58 -11.28 1.70 -9.34
C SER A 58 -12.13 2.33 -8.24
N MET A 59 -11.92 3.60 -8.00
CA MET A 59 -12.76 4.35 -7.07
C MET A 59 -14.11 4.68 -7.71
N ASP A 60 -15.15 4.73 -6.89
CA ASP A 60 -16.49 5.17 -7.31
C ASP A 60 -16.44 6.65 -7.79
N PRO A 61 -16.85 6.97 -9.03
CA PRO A 61 -16.88 8.32 -9.56
C PRO A 61 -17.67 9.30 -8.68
N VAL A 62 -18.75 8.85 -8.05
CA VAL A 62 -19.55 9.69 -7.12
C VAL A 62 -18.69 10.13 -5.94
N LYS A 63 -17.82 9.24 -5.43
CA LYS A 63 -16.89 9.55 -4.35
C LYS A 63 -15.76 10.47 -4.81
N ILE A 64 -15.30 10.32 -6.05
CA ILE A 64 -14.32 11.24 -6.64
C ILE A 64 -14.87 12.65 -6.74
N VAL A 65 -16.11 12.82 -7.21
CA VAL A 65 -16.79 14.13 -7.24
C VAL A 65 -16.90 14.70 -5.83
N ALA A 66 -17.39 13.92 -4.87
CA ALA A 66 -17.56 14.34 -3.49
C ALA A 66 -16.25 14.86 -2.86
N ILE A 67 -15.09 14.23 -3.13
CA ILE A 67 -13.81 14.73 -2.62
C ILE A 67 -13.33 15.96 -3.40
N THR A 68 -13.57 16.01 -4.69
CA THR A 68 -13.19 17.17 -5.52
C THR A 68 -13.89 18.45 -5.06
N ASP A 69 -15.15 18.34 -4.63
CA ASP A 69 -15.94 19.47 -4.14
C ASP A 69 -15.82 19.69 -2.63
N TRP A 70 -15.00 18.88 -1.92
CA TRP A 70 -14.85 18.99 -0.47
C TRP A 70 -14.35 20.38 -0.06
N PRO A 71 -15.06 21.07 0.86
CA PRO A 71 -14.69 22.41 1.28
C PRO A 71 -13.41 22.40 2.12
N THR A 72 -12.67 23.51 2.10
CA THR A 72 -11.48 23.66 2.96
C THR A 72 -11.87 23.55 4.43
N PRO A 73 -11.19 22.67 5.22
CA PRO A 73 -11.46 22.50 6.64
C PRO A 73 -11.34 23.79 7.44
N LYS A 74 -12.27 24.03 8.36
CA LYS A 74 -12.28 25.20 9.25
C LYS A 74 -12.00 24.84 10.71
N LYS A 75 -11.98 23.57 11.06
CA LYS A 75 -11.77 23.03 12.41
C LYS A 75 -11.20 21.61 12.34
N VAL A 76 -10.64 21.13 13.44
CA VAL A 76 -10.05 19.79 13.57
C VAL A 76 -11.04 18.70 13.13
N LYS A 77 -12.30 18.77 13.50
CA LYS A 77 -13.32 17.79 13.12
C LYS A 77 -13.47 17.66 11.59
N ASP A 78 -13.37 18.76 10.86
CA ASP A 78 -13.48 18.74 9.39
C ASP A 78 -12.26 18.03 8.78
N VAL A 79 -11.05 18.25 9.35
CA VAL A 79 -9.83 17.53 8.97
C VAL A 79 -9.97 16.04 9.23
N CYS A 80 -10.48 15.65 10.41
CA CYS A 80 -10.71 14.23 10.73
C CYS A 80 -11.68 13.57 9.74
N SER A 81 -12.76 14.25 9.37
CA SER A 81 -13.75 13.75 8.39
C SER A 81 -13.12 13.57 7.02
N PHE A 82 -12.34 14.55 6.55
CA PHE A 82 -11.63 14.50 5.29
C PHE A 82 -10.59 13.37 5.26
N LEU A 83 -9.76 13.27 6.31
CA LEU A 83 -8.76 12.21 6.42
C LEU A 83 -9.40 10.82 6.53
N GLY A 84 -10.53 10.70 7.24
CA GLY A 84 -11.29 9.44 7.32
C GLY A 84 -11.74 8.98 5.95
N PHE A 85 -12.27 9.88 5.13
CA PHE A 85 -12.63 9.60 3.75
C PHE A 85 -11.41 9.20 2.91
N CYS A 86 -10.34 9.99 2.92
CA CYS A 86 -9.12 9.69 2.17
C CYS A 86 -8.44 8.39 2.61
N ASN A 87 -8.51 8.06 3.91
CA ASN A 87 -7.91 6.85 4.45
C ASN A 87 -8.58 5.56 3.92
N PHE A 88 -9.86 5.61 3.60
CA PHE A 88 -10.55 4.49 2.95
C PHE A 88 -9.91 4.16 1.59
N TYR A 89 -9.54 5.18 0.82
CA TYR A 89 -8.91 5.04 -0.49
C TYR A 89 -7.37 5.08 -0.47
N ARG A 90 -6.74 4.96 0.72
CA ARG A 90 -5.28 5.10 0.85
C ARG A 90 -4.48 4.10 0.01
N THR A 91 -5.04 2.92 -0.24
CA THR A 91 -4.40 1.88 -1.07
C THR A 91 -4.32 2.26 -2.55
N PHE A 92 -5.11 3.23 -2.99
CA PHE A 92 -5.06 3.83 -4.32
C PHE A 92 -4.09 5.02 -4.38
N ILE A 93 -3.69 5.59 -3.23
CA ILE A 93 -2.95 6.85 -3.17
C ILE A 93 -1.49 6.58 -2.86
N ARG A 94 -0.66 6.83 -3.86
CA ARG A 94 0.78 6.74 -3.70
C ARG A 94 1.29 7.78 -2.69
N GLY A 95 2.05 7.34 -1.66
CA GLY A 95 2.63 8.23 -0.66
C GLY A 95 1.62 8.91 0.29
N PHE A 96 0.46 8.30 0.51
CA PHE A 96 -0.61 8.84 1.37
C PHE A 96 -0.10 9.34 2.72
N ALA A 97 0.74 8.55 3.41
CA ALA A 97 1.19 8.89 4.77
C ALA A 97 2.02 10.18 4.81
N SER A 98 2.91 10.39 3.84
CA SER A 98 3.72 11.61 3.76
C SER A 98 2.88 12.84 3.42
N ILE A 99 1.93 12.72 2.49
CA ILE A 99 1.05 13.82 2.08
C ILE A 99 0.10 14.19 3.22
N ALA A 100 -0.48 13.20 3.90
CA ALA A 100 -1.43 13.41 4.99
C ALA A 100 -0.78 13.88 6.31
N LYS A 101 0.56 13.80 6.43
CA LYS A 101 1.30 14.11 7.68
C LYS A 101 0.97 15.48 8.27
N PRO A 102 0.99 16.61 7.53
CA PRO A 102 0.64 17.92 8.08
C PRO A 102 -0.79 17.94 8.63
N LEU A 103 -1.74 17.37 7.89
CA LEU A 103 -3.15 17.31 8.32
C LEU A 103 -3.32 16.44 9.56
N ASN A 104 -2.62 15.29 9.63
CA ASN A 104 -2.62 14.44 10.81
C ASN A 104 -2.01 15.14 12.04
N ALA A 105 -1.02 16.03 11.85
CA ALA A 105 -0.44 16.79 12.95
C ALA A 105 -1.47 17.71 13.62
N LEU A 106 -2.38 18.33 12.85
CA LEU A 106 -3.48 19.17 13.38
C LEU A 106 -4.52 18.39 14.19
N THR A 107 -4.61 17.09 14.01
CA THR A 107 -5.59 16.25 14.75
C THR A 107 -5.05 15.74 16.09
N ARG A 108 -3.80 16.02 16.42
CA ARG A 108 -3.18 15.57 17.67
C ARG A 108 -3.77 16.33 18.86
N LYS A 109 -3.89 15.62 19.99
CA LYS A 109 -4.35 16.23 21.25
C LYS A 109 -3.40 17.34 21.71
N GLY A 110 -3.94 18.50 22.07
CA GLY A 110 -3.17 19.65 22.56
C GLY A 110 -2.52 20.52 21.49
N VAL A 111 -2.85 20.31 20.22
CA VAL A 111 -2.42 21.21 19.12
C VAL A 111 -3.49 22.25 18.86
N ASP A 112 -3.10 23.54 18.88
CA ASP A 112 -3.98 24.63 18.54
C ASP A 112 -4.30 24.63 17.05
N TRP A 113 -5.54 25.02 16.72
CA TRP A 113 -5.96 25.11 15.32
C TRP A 113 -5.23 26.24 14.58
N SER A 114 -4.40 25.85 13.61
CA SER A 114 -3.69 26.79 12.74
C SER A 114 -3.63 26.22 11.31
N TRP A 115 -4.44 26.80 10.40
CA TRP A 115 -4.45 26.37 8.99
C TRP A 115 -3.44 27.18 8.19
N THR A 116 -2.31 26.57 7.84
CA THR A 116 -1.20 27.19 7.10
C THR A 116 -1.22 26.81 5.62
N SER A 117 -0.32 27.41 4.83
CA SER A 117 -0.09 27.06 3.43
C SER A 117 0.33 25.59 3.23
N GLU A 118 1.03 25.00 4.21
CA GLU A 118 1.41 23.61 4.20
C GLU A 118 0.18 22.69 4.29
N HIS A 119 -0.73 22.98 5.22
CA HIS A 119 -1.99 22.24 5.35
C HIS A 119 -2.85 22.37 4.09
N GLN A 120 -2.93 23.58 3.52
CA GLN A 120 -3.66 23.83 2.28
C GLN A 120 -3.07 23.06 1.10
N ARG A 121 -1.73 22.94 1.02
CA ARG A 121 -1.03 22.16 0.00
C ARG A 121 -1.34 20.68 0.16
N ALA A 122 -1.18 20.12 1.36
CA ALA A 122 -1.48 18.72 1.66
C ALA A 122 -2.94 18.36 1.33
N PHE A 123 -3.89 19.25 1.68
CA PHE A 123 -5.29 19.09 1.36
C PHE A 123 -5.54 19.04 -0.16
N LYS A 124 -4.97 19.98 -0.92
CA LYS A 124 -5.09 20.03 -2.39
C LYS A 124 -4.43 18.82 -3.05
N ASP A 125 -3.25 18.41 -2.56
CA ASP A 125 -2.52 17.25 -3.08
C ASP A 125 -3.33 15.97 -2.92
N LEU A 126 -3.94 15.74 -1.75
CA LEU A 126 -4.80 14.58 -1.53
C LEU A 126 -6.01 14.59 -2.46
N LYS A 127 -6.70 15.74 -2.60
CA LYS A 127 -7.83 15.88 -3.55
C LYS A 127 -7.40 15.52 -4.97
N THR A 128 -6.28 16.08 -5.43
CA THR A 128 -5.76 15.83 -6.78
C THR A 128 -5.39 14.38 -7.00
N ARG A 129 -4.77 13.73 -6.00
CA ARG A 129 -4.38 12.32 -6.12
C ARG A 129 -5.58 11.40 -6.13
N VAL A 130 -6.54 11.59 -5.24
CA VAL A 130 -7.80 10.83 -5.27
C VAL A 130 -8.50 10.96 -6.63
N SER A 131 -8.46 12.16 -7.24
CA SER A 131 -9.13 12.41 -8.54
C SER A 131 -8.38 11.83 -9.75
N ARG A 132 -7.07 11.57 -9.63
CA ARG A 132 -6.20 11.17 -10.76
C ARG A 132 -5.59 9.78 -10.61
N GLU A 133 -5.80 9.13 -9.47
CA GLU A 133 -5.06 7.92 -9.13
C GLU A 133 -5.43 6.72 -9.99
N PRO A 134 -4.46 5.82 -10.15
CA PRO A 134 -4.55 4.74 -11.11
C PRO A 134 -5.56 3.69 -10.69
N ILE A 135 -6.10 3.05 -11.70
CA ILE A 135 -6.82 1.80 -11.60
C ILE A 135 -5.85 0.74 -11.05
N LEU A 136 -6.20 0.08 -9.96
CA LEU A 136 -5.43 -1.03 -9.42
C LEU A 136 -5.75 -2.32 -10.17
N ALA A 137 -4.73 -3.13 -10.37
CA ALA A 137 -4.90 -4.47 -10.93
C ALA A 137 -5.46 -5.43 -9.87
N HIS A 138 -6.39 -6.30 -10.25
CA HIS A 138 -6.75 -7.43 -9.39
C HIS A 138 -5.55 -8.36 -9.24
N PRO A 139 -5.22 -8.78 -8.00
CA PRO A 139 -4.14 -9.72 -7.77
C PRO A 139 -4.51 -11.11 -8.33
N LYS A 140 -3.56 -11.72 -9.02
CA LYS A 140 -3.62 -13.12 -9.42
C LYS A 140 -2.72 -13.92 -8.48
N LEU A 141 -3.30 -14.78 -7.61
CA LEU A 141 -2.56 -15.50 -6.58
C LEU A 141 -1.59 -16.55 -7.14
N ASP A 142 -1.81 -16.97 -8.37
CA ASP A 142 -1.00 -17.90 -9.15
C ASP A 142 0.15 -17.22 -9.92
N GLN A 143 0.30 -15.91 -9.82
CA GLN A 143 1.35 -15.15 -10.47
C GLN A 143 2.32 -14.53 -9.47
N GLN A 144 3.55 -14.27 -9.92
CA GLN A 144 4.61 -13.69 -9.11
C GLN A 144 4.27 -12.25 -8.69
N PHE A 145 4.44 -11.97 -7.40
CA PHE A 145 4.36 -10.64 -6.84
C PHE A 145 5.74 -9.97 -6.81
N GLU A 146 5.73 -8.66 -7.02
CA GLU A 146 6.90 -7.79 -6.93
C GLU A 146 6.60 -6.65 -5.94
N LEU A 147 7.54 -6.34 -5.06
CA LEU A 147 7.49 -5.21 -4.12
C LEU A 147 8.58 -4.20 -4.50
N GLU A 148 8.22 -2.96 -4.75
CA GLU A 148 9.17 -1.85 -4.77
C GLU A 148 9.12 -1.16 -3.43
N VAL A 149 10.23 -1.14 -2.69
CA VAL A 149 10.31 -0.58 -1.34
C VAL A 149 11.22 0.63 -1.31
N ASP A 150 10.90 1.57 -0.47
CA ASP A 150 11.70 2.75 -0.19
C ASP A 150 11.40 3.28 1.21
N ALA A 151 12.43 3.66 1.94
CA ALA A 151 12.33 4.22 3.26
C ALA A 151 13.02 5.59 3.33
N SER A 152 12.38 6.52 4.01
CA SER A 152 12.99 7.80 4.42
C SER A 152 13.04 7.88 5.93
N GLY A 153 13.77 8.86 6.48
CA GLY A 153 13.85 9.09 7.93
C GLY A 153 12.50 9.32 8.62
N PHE A 154 11.39 9.46 7.88
CA PHE A 154 10.07 9.81 8.43
C PHE A 154 8.94 8.89 7.98
N THR A 155 9.03 8.32 6.80
CA THR A 155 7.96 7.50 6.21
C THR A 155 8.53 6.34 5.44
N VAL A 156 7.77 5.26 5.39
CA VAL A 156 8.02 4.13 4.51
C VAL A 156 6.99 4.14 3.38
N GLY A 157 7.41 3.72 2.20
CA GLY A 157 6.59 3.61 1.02
C GLY A 157 6.82 2.30 0.28
N VAL A 158 5.75 1.61 -0.09
CA VAL A 158 5.84 0.34 -0.84
C VAL A 158 4.77 0.29 -1.91
N VAL A 159 5.13 -0.26 -3.05
CA VAL A 159 4.18 -0.58 -4.12
C VAL A 159 4.18 -2.08 -4.34
N LEU A 160 3.01 -2.69 -4.25
CA LEU A 160 2.80 -4.07 -4.67
C LEU A 160 2.45 -4.09 -6.16
N LEU A 161 3.18 -4.88 -6.91
CA LEU A 161 3.11 -4.95 -8.36
C LEU A 161 2.92 -6.39 -8.83
N GLN A 162 2.28 -6.55 -9.96
CA GLN A 162 2.29 -7.79 -10.73
C GLN A 162 2.51 -7.50 -12.21
N LYS A 163 3.17 -8.42 -12.91
CA LYS A 163 3.24 -8.39 -14.38
C LYS A 163 1.94 -8.97 -14.92
N LYS A 164 1.36 -8.28 -15.90
CA LYS A 164 0.24 -8.80 -16.68
C LYS A 164 0.70 -9.41 -18.01
N ASP A 165 -0.25 -9.86 -18.78
CA ASP A 165 -0.03 -10.48 -20.10
C ASP A 165 0.69 -9.56 -21.09
N ASP A 166 0.64 -8.23 -20.88
CA ASP A 166 1.38 -7.21 -21.62
C ASP A 166 2.86 -7.09 -21.19
N SER A 167 3.34 -7.96 -20.29
CA SER A 167 4.67 -7.95 -19.68
C SER A 167 5.00 -6.67 -18.89
N LYS A 168 4.04 -5.77 -18.70
CA LYS A 168 4.21 -4.56 -17.90
C LYS A 168 3.85 -4.81 -16.45
N ARG A 169 4.49 -4.04 -15.56
CA ARG A 169 4.21 -4.02 -14.13
C ARG A 169 2.99 -3.15 -13.85
N HIS A 170 1.97 -3.73 -13.27
CA HIS A 170 0.75 -3.04 -12.87
C HIS A 170 0.64 -2.96 -11.35
N PRO A 171 0.26 -1.82 -10.78
CA PRO A 171 0.09 -1.70 -9.34
C PRO A 171 -1.16 -2.48 -8.89
N VAL A 172 -0.97 -3.28 -7.85
CA VAL A 172 -2.02 -3.99 -7.11
C VAL A 172 -2.43 -3.18 -5.89
N GLY A 173 -1.49 -2.43 -5.31
CA GLY A 173 -1.77 -1.55 -4.18
C GLY A 173 -0.57 -0.73 -3.74
N TYR A 174 -0.85 0.33 -3.02
CA TYR A 174 0.14 1.19 -2.39
C TYR A 174 0.04 1.06 -0.87
N TYR A 175 1.19 1.01 -0.21
CA TYR A 175 1.31 1.07 1.23
C TYR A 175 2.23 2.20 1.62
N SER A 176 1.85 2.96 2.63
CA SER A 176 2.72 3.94 3.25
C SER A 176 2.39 4.11 4.73
N ALA A 177 3.40 4.31 5.55
CA ALA A 177 3.25 4.53 6.97
C ALA A 177 4.25 5.55 7.49
N THR A 178 3.86 6.35 8.48
CA THR A 178 4.77 7.24 9.20
C THR A 178 5.52 6.42 10.24
N LEU A 179 6.83 6.66 10.36
CA LEU A 179 7.68 6.05 11.38
C LEU A 179 7.36 6.66 12.76
N ASN A 180 7.33 5.82 13.79
CA ASN A 180 7.25 6.28 15.15
C ASN A 180 8.62 6.82 15.63
N GLU A 181 8.68 7.43 16.82
CA GLU A 181 9.90 8.05 17.33
C GLU A 181 11.07 7.06 17.48
N ALA A 182 10.79 5.82 17.91
CA ALA A 182 11.81 4.79 18.04
C ALA A 182 12.32 4.32 16.66
N GLU A 183 11.42 4.15 15.70
CA GLU A 183 11.74 3.72 14.33
C GLU A 183 12.57 4.76 13.58
N ARG A 184 12.41 6.06 13.86
CA ARG A 184 13.21 7.12 13.23
C ARG A 184 14.68 7.09 13.61
N ASN A 185 15.02 6.48 14.75
CA ASN A 185 16.37 6.32 15.22
C ASN A 185 17.05 5.05 14.68
N TYR A 186 16.39 4.33 13.78
CA TYR A 186 16.97 3.14 13.15
C TYR A 186 17.97 3.56 12.08
N ASN A 187 19.04 2.77 11.91
CA ASN A 187 19.91 2.92 10.77
C ASN A 187 19.17 2.57 9.48
N ILE A 188 19.69 2.98 8.33
CA ILE A 188 19.04 2.82 7.03
C ILE A 188 18.76 1.36 6.70
N TYR A 189 19.70 0.46 7.01
CA TYR A 189 19.51 -0.98 6.80
C TYR A 189 18.29 -1.51 7.57
N ASP A 190 18.18 -1.18 8.87
CA ASP A 190 17.07 -1.59 9.72
C ASP A 190 15.74 -0.98 9.23
N LEU A 191 15.74 0.27 8.74
CA LEU A 191 14.55 0.93 8.20
C LEU A 191 14.04 0.25 6.93
N GLU A 192 14.94 -0.08 6.02
CA GLU A 192 14.60 -0.79 4.79
C GLU A 192 14.05 -2.19 5.10
N LEU A 193 14.71 -2.92 6.03
CA LEU A 193 14.26 -4.24 6.45
C LEU A 193 12.88 -4.16 7.11
N LEU A 194 12.67 -3.21 8.02
CA LEU A 194 11.39 -2.92 8.65
C LEU A 194 10.31 -2.59 7.61
N THR A 195 10.67 -1.87 6.56
CA THR A 195 9.74 -1.51 5.47
C THR A 195 9.23 -2.76 4.75
N ILE A 196 10.12 -3.71 4.45
CA ILE A 196 9.75 -4.99 3.84
C ILE A 196 8.82 -5.76 4.78
N VAL A 197 9.16 -5.87 6.06
CA VAL A 197 8.34 -6.57 7.08
C VAL A 197 6.94 -5.94 7.17
N LYS A 198 6.85 -4.62 7.24
CA LYS A 198 5.55 -3.91 7.29
C LYS A 198 4.71 -4.17 6.04
N ALA A 199 5.33 -4.20 4.87
CA ALA A 199 4.65 -4.50 3.62
C ALA A 199 4.12 -5.94 3.55
N LEU A 200 4.95 -6.91 3.94
CA LEU A 200 4.55 -8.32 3.97
C LEU A 200 3.41 -8.56 4.96
N LYS A 201 3.45 -7.93 6.13
CA LYS A 201 2.33 -7.97 7.10
C LYS A 201 1.05 -7.35 6.53
N HIS A 202 1.16 -6.21 5.87
CA HIS A 202 0.02 -5.51 5.29
C HIS A 202 -0.68 -6.35 4.21
N TRP A 203 0.10 -6.98 3.33
CA TRP A 203 -0.42 -7.83 2.26
C TRP A 203 -0.33 -9.33 2.56
N ARG A 204 -0.25 -9.71 3.85
CA ARG A 204 -0.21 -11.13 4.24
C ARG A 204 -1.28 -11.99 3.58
N PRO A 205 -2.55 -11.55 3.45
CA PRO A 205 -3.60 -12.33 2.79
C PRO A 205 -3.30 -12.66 1.32
N LEU A 206 -2.46 -11.87 0.65
CA LEU A 206 -2.09 -12.06 -0.76
C LEU A 206 -0.74 -12.78 -0.91
N LEU A 207 0.17 -12.58 0.04
CA LEU A 207 1.57 -12.97 -0.10
C LEU A 207 1.91 -14.26 0.67
N ALA A 208 1.18 -14.58 1.73
CA ALA A 208 1.40 -15.82 2.49
C ALA A 208 1.02 -17.03 1.63
N GLY A 209 1.95 -17.99 1.53
CA GLY A 209 1.73 -19.20 0.72
C GLY A 209 1.77 -18.97 -0.79
N SER A 210 2.32 -17.82 -1.26
CA SER A 210 2.52 -17.58 -2.69
C SER A 210 3.31 -18.72 -3.34
N PRO A 211 2.85 -19.28 -4.48
CA PRO A 211 3.56 -20.37 -5.18
C PRO A 211 4.86 -19.90 -5.85
N HIS A 212 5.07 -18.59 -5.94
CA HIS A 212 6.24 -17.98 -6.56
C HIS A 212 7.00 -17.12 -5.56
N LYS A 213 8.33 -17.05 -5.74
CA LYS A 213 9.16 -16.12 -4.97
C LYS A 213 8.66 -14.69 -5.11
N ILE A 214 8.56 -13.99 -3.99
CA ILE A 214 8.23 -12.57 -3.97
C ILE A 214 9.51 -11.79 -4.27
N LYS A 215 9.54 -11.03 -5.36
CA LYS A 215 10.68 -10.17 -5.68
C LYS A 215 10.56 -8.85 -4.95
N VAL A 216 11.59 -8.50 -4.20
CA VAL A 216 11.67 -7.22 -3.48
C VAL A 216 12.75 -6.37 -4.12
N PHE A 217 12.40 -5.17 -4.55
CA PHE A 217 13.31 -4.20 -5.15
C PHE A 217 13.57 -3.06 -4.16
N SER A 218 14.84 -2.85 -3.79
CA SER A 218 15.30 -1.77 -2.91
C SER A 218 16.57 -1.15 -3.48
N ASP A 219 16.85 0.09 -3.14
CA ASP A 219 18.10 0.77 -3.48
C ASP A 219 19.23 0.50 -2.46
N HIS A 220 18.94 -0.19 -1.37
CA HIS A 220 19.94 -0.54 -0.36
C HIS A 220 20.63 -1.88 -0.67
N MET A 221 21.89 -1.80 -1.10
CA MET A 221 22.67 -2.96 -1.56
C MET A 221 22.83 -4.06 -0.50
N ASN A 222 23.01 -3.71 0.76
CA ASN A 222 23.27 -4.67 1.85
C ASN A 222 22.07 -5.56 2.17
N LEU A 223 20.87 -5.22 1.75
CA LEU A 223 19.69 -6.07 1.94
C LEU A 223 19.76 -7.42 1.22
N LYS A 224 20.60 -7.56 0.21
CA LYS A 224 20.84 -8.86 -0.44
C LYS A 224 21.34 -9.95 0.53
N TYR A 225 22.00 -9.52 1.60
CA TYR A 225 22.60 -10.40 2.61
C TYR A 225 21.76 -10.56 3.87
N TRP A 226 20.47 -10.24 3.82
CA TRP A 226 19.57 -10.24 4.97
C TRP A 226 19.51 -11.58 5.72
N ARG A 227 19.76 -12.72 5.03
CA ARG A 227 19.78 -14.06 5.63
C ARG A 227 21.01 -14.30 6.50
N ASN A 228 22.11 -13.58 6.28
CA ASN A 228 23.37 -13.73 6.99
C ASN A 228 23.88 -12.39 7.51
N PRO A 229 23.14 -11.70 8.39
CA PRO A 229 23.56 -10.41 8.92
C PRO A 229 24.79 -10.57 9.82
N GLN A 230 25.81 -9.75 9.62
CA GLN A 230 27.07 -9.80 10.42
C GLN A 230 26.88 -9.35 11.87
N LYS A 231 25.95 -8.45 12.13
CA LYS A 231 25.58 -8.01 13.49
C LYS A 231 24.07 -8.17 13.65
N ILE A 232 23.69 -9.07 14.53
CA ILE A 232 22.29 -9.36 14.81
C ILE A 232 21.93 -8.65 16.12
N SER A 233 21.14 -7.59 16.05
CA SER A 233 20.39 -7.10 17.22
C SER A 233 19.14 -7.97 17.43
N CYS A 234 18.62 -8.04 18.67
CA CYS A 234 17.38 -8.79 18.94
C CYS A 234 16.20 -8.35 18.04
N ARG A 235 16.21 -7.10 17.58
CA ARG A 235 15.23 -6.55 16.66
C ARG A 235 15.39 -7.15 15.26
N VAL A 236 16.60 -7.03 14.69
CA VAL A 236 16.92 -7.60 13.36
C VAL A 236 16.63 -9.10 13.34
N ALA A 237 16.94 -9.84 14.42
CA ALA A 237 16.62 -11.25 14.53
C ALA A 237 15.11 -11.52 14.40
N ARG A 238 14.26 -10.72 15.01
CA ARG A 238 12.79 -10.85 14.88
C ARG A 238 12.31 -10.54 13.46
N GLU A 239 12.84 -9.48 12.84
CA GLU A 239 12.51 -9.11 11.47
C GLU A 239 12.94 -10.21 10.48
N VAL A 240 14.12 -10.79 10.66
CA VAL A 240 14.60 -11.94 9.86
C VAL A 240 13.70 -13.16 10.02
N LEU A 241 13.25 -13.47 11.25
CA LEU A 241 12.30 -14.57 11.48
C LEU A 241 10.98 -14.34 10.74
N GLU A 242 10.43 -13.12 10.79
CA GLU A 242 9.20 -12.79 10.06
C GLU A 242 9.38 -12.88 8.54
N LEU A 243 10.54 -12.43 8.02
CA LEU A 243 10.86 -12.56 6.60
C LEU A 243 11.00 -14.02 6.16
N SER A 244 11.47 -14.90 7.06
CA SER A 244 11.67 -16.34 6.76
C SER A 244 10.35 -17.11 6.55
N GLU A 245 9.19 -16.52 6.95
CA GLU A 245 7.87 -17.07 6.63
C GLU A 245 7.52 -16.97 5.14
N TYR A 246 8.28 -16.18 4.37
CA TYR A 246 8.03 -15.92 2.95
C TYR A 246 9.22 -16.34 2.09
N ASP A 247 8.95 -16.88 0.91
CA ASP A 247 10.02 -17.11 -0.09
C ASP A 247 10.29 -15.80 -0.85
N ILE A 248 11.23 -15.01 -0.33
CA ILE A 248 11.59 -13.69 -0.88
C ILE A 248 12.96 -13.71 -1.55
N GLU A 249 13.09 -12.91 -2.60
CA GLU A 249 14.34 -12.63 -3.30
C GLU A 249 14.52 -11.10 -3.41
N ILE A 250 15.59 -10.58 -2.78
CA ILE A 250 15.85 -9.14 -2.76
C ILE A 250 16.81 -8.76 -3.90
N HIS A 251 16.39 -7.82 -4.71
CA HIS A 251 17.13 -7.27 -5.83
C HIS A 251 17.49 -5.81 -5.55
N HIS A 252 18.76 -5.48 -5.70
CA HIS A 252 19.19 -4.10 -5.67
C HIS A 252 18.86 -3.41 -7.00
N ILE A 253 18.25 -2.22 -6.91
CA ILE A 253 18.05 -1.32 -8.04
C ILE A 253 18.69 0.03 -7.71
N LYS A 254 19.31 0.69 -8.73
CA LYS A 254 19.86 2.02 -8.52
C LYS A 254 18.74 3.00 -8.15
N GLY A 255 18.97 3.88 -7.16
CA GLY A 255 17.98 4.86 -6.69
C GLY A 255 17.33 5.69 -7.81
N THR A 256 18.08 6.05 -8.85
CA THR A 256 17.56 6.72 -10.06
C THR A 256 16.54 5.88 -10.84
N SER A 257 16.57 4.56 -10.71
CA SER A 257 15.64 3.62 -11.35
C SER A 257 14.45 3.28 -10.44
N ASN A 258 14.55 3.60 -9.14
CA ASN A 258 13.50 3.41 -8.13
C ASN A 258 12.53 4.60 -8.05
N GLY A 259 12.45 5.41 -9.10
CA GLY A 259 11.67 6.65 -9.14
C GLY A 259 10.19 6.53 -8.76
N ARG A 260 9.65 5.30 -8.72
CA ARG A 260 8.30 5.04 -8.22
C ARG A 260 8.25 4.99 -6.69
N ALA A 261 9.22 4.37 -6.04
CA ALA A 261 9.30 4.29 -4.59
C ALA A 261 9.97 5.54 -4.00
N ASP A 262 11.03 6.08 -4.62
CA ASP A 262 11.75 7.29 -4.23
C ASP A 262 10.84 8.53 -4.15
N ALA A 263 9.91 8.68 -5.09
CA ALA A 263 8.89 9.75 -5.01
C ALA A 263 7.90 9.57 -3.84
N LEU A 264 7.91 8.41 -3.15
CA LEU A 264 7.08 8.15 -1.97
C LEU A 264 7.74 8.61 -0.67
N SER A 265 9.09 8.57 -0.62
CA SER A 265 9.87 8.82 0.58
C SER A 265 10.48 10.21 0.63
N ARG A 266 10.85 10.78 -0.52
CA ARG A 266 11.54 12.09 -0.60
C ARG A 266 10.57 13.20 -0.93
N ARG A 267 10.46 14.12 0.01
CA ARG A 267 9.82 15.41 -0.20
C ARG A 267 10.89 16.51 -0.01
N PRO A 268 10.99 17.51 -0.92
CA PRO A 268 12.02 18.55 -0.83
C PRO A 268 12.06 19.32 0.50
N ASP A 269 10.92 19.34 1.21
CA ASP A 269 10.75 20.06 2.48
C ASP A 269 11.45 19.35 3.68
N TYR A 270 11.99 18.13 3.50
CA TYR A 270 12.66 17.34 4.54
C TYR A 270 14.15 17.13 4.29
N ASP A 271 14.64 17.57 3.13
CA ASP A 271 16.06 17.52 2.82
C ASP A 271 16.74 18.71 3.51
N GLN A 272 17.23 18.48 4.73
CA GLN A 272 18.05 19.46 5.46
C GLN A 272 19.52 19.42 5.03
N GLY A 273 19.83 18.73 3.92
CA GLY A 273 21.16 18.75 3.34
C GLY A 273 22.24 17.96 4.09
N GLU A 274 21.88 17.22 5.12
CA GLU A 274 22.81 16.34 5.83
C GLU A 274 22.84 14.95 5.15
N ASN A 275 23.97 14.65 4.56
CA ASN A 275 24.27 13.36 3.94
C ASN A 275 24.68 12.36 5.03
N ASP A 276 23.72 11.74 5.71
CA ASP A 276 23.96 10.75 6.78
C ASP A 276 24.57 9.43 6.26
N ASN A 277 24.85 9.31 4.95
CA ASN A 277 25.22 8.05 4.32
C ASN A 277 26.69 7.87 4.00
N ARG A 278 27.57 8.82 4.36
CA ARG A 278 28.97 8.76 3.93
C ARG A 278 29.86 7.80 4.70
N ASP A 279 29.50 7.39 5.93
CA ASP A 279 30.41 6.71 6.84
C ASP A 279 29.97 5.35 7.37
N VAL A 280 28.88 4.78 6.88
CA VAL A 280 28.43 3.43 7.29
C VAL A 280 28.77 2.40 6.23
N VAL A 281 30.03 2.03 6.15
CA VAL A 281 30.47 0.80 5.47
C VAL A 281 30.13 -0.36 6.39
N VAL A 282 29.02 -1.04 6.17
CA VAL A 282 28.59 -2.22 6.94
C VAL A 282 29.40 -3.47 6.54
N LEU A 283 29.99 -3.48 5.35
CA LEU A 283 30.81 -4.56 4.82
C LEU A 283 31.95 -4.00 3.98
N LEU A 284 33.17 -4.41 4.27
CA LEU A 284 34.34 -4.14 3.42
C LEU A 284 34.33 -5.10 2.23
N ASP A 285 34.58 -4.59 1.02
CA ASP A 285 34.61 -5.37 -0.23
C ASP A 285 35.60 -6.53 -0.22
N CYS A 286 36.59 -6.51 0.70
CA CYS A 286 37.60 -7.54 0.85
C CYS A 286 37.13 -8.83 1.54
N LEU A 287 35.87 -8.92 1.99
CA LEU A 287 35.31 -10.13 2.60
C LEU A 287 34.55 -11.04 1.62
N PHE A 288 34.51 -10.67 0.36
CA PHE A 288 33.92 -11.46 -0.71
C PHE A 288 35.02 -12.04 -1.60
N VAL A 289 35.65 -13.13 -1.15
CA VAL A 289 36.50 -14.00 -1.98
C VAL A 289 35.85 -15.37 -2.03
#